data_13c6fd58372445dfd507883392d57707
#
_entry.id   13c6fd58372445dfd507883392d57707
#
_cell.length_a   1.000
_cell.length_b   1.000
_cell.length_c   1.000
_cell.angle_alpha   90.00
_cell.angle_beta   90.00
_cell.angle_gamma   90.00
#
_symmetry.space_group_name_H-M   'P 1'
#
loop_
_entity.id
_entity.type
_entity.pdbx_description
1 polymer ?
#
loop_
_entity_poly.entity_id
_entity_poly.type
_entity_poly.pdbx_seq_one_letter_code
_entity_poly.pdbx_strand_id
1 'polypeptide(L)'
;MELYIWKKFSKEERIEFFQSKYDYYSSFTLCLIAVSVCAYLSFFITDCEIYGRFAYETLLSRVIVVLPFAGYFILHKKVKDYRIMIPATYLMIHIIIWLTDWATYILPDRQQAIPGMMIMNLIFVCAGFAAPFRYSTIAH
;
A
#
# COMPACT_ATOMS: atom_id res chain seq x y z
N MET A 1 -34.07 10.93 18.63
CA MET A 1 -33.12 10.45 17.57
C MET A 1 -32.16 9.49 18.25
N GLU A 2 -32.53 8.21 18.36
CA GLU A 2 -31.66 7.19 18.94
C GLU A 2 -30.49 6.96 17.98
N LEU A 3 -29.27 7.19 18.46
CA LEU A 3 -28.08 6.93 17.76
C LEU A 3 -27.93 5.41 17.49
N TYR A 4 -28.24 4.98 16.28
CA TYR A 4 -28.13 3.61 15.78
C TYR A 4 -26.68 3.05 15.77
N ILE A 5 -25.78 3.64 16.56
CA ILE A 5 -24.34 3.35 16.55
C ILE A 5 -23.99 1.98 17.14
N TRP A 6 -24.93 1.28 17.81
CA TRP A 6 -24.64 0.05 18.56
C TRP A 6 -25.43 -1.17 18.12
N LYS A 7 -26.04 -1.17 16.93
CA LYS A 7 -26.65 -2.40 16.40
C LYS A 7 -25.53 -3.42 16.17
N LYS A 8 -25.52 -4.50 16.97
CA LYS A 8 -24.64 -5.66 16.68
C LYS A 8 -25.13 -6.30 15.39
N PHE A 9 -24.39 -6.08 14.30
CA PHE A 9 -24.64 -6.77 13.05
C PHE A 9 -24.48 -8.28 13.23
N SER A 10 -25.37 -9.04 12.61
CA SER A 10 -25.22 -10.48 12.50
C SER A 10 -23.91 -10.80 11.73
N LYS A 11 -23.46 -12.06 11.81
CA LYS A 11 -22.26 -12.47 11.08
C LYS A 11 -22.43 -12.30 9.57
N GLU A 12 -23.62 -12.54 9.06
CA GLU A 12 -23.99 -12.44 7.64
C GLU A 12 -24.04 -10.98 7.18
N GLU A 13 -24.74 -10.11 7.92
CA GLU A 13 -24.78 -8.67 7.64
C GLU A 13 -23.39 -8.04 7.63
N ARG A 14 -22.47 -8.51 8.49
CA ARG A 14 -21.10 -8.03 8.51
C ARG A 14 -20.32 -8.44 7.26
N ILE A 15 -20.50 -9.68 6.82
CA ILE A 15 -19.83 -10.20 5.61
C ILE A 15 -20.32 -9.40 4.40
N GLU A 16 -21.62 -9.23 4.26
CA GLU A 16 -22.22 -8.48 3.17
C GLU A 16 -21.78 -7.00 3.17
N PHE A 17 -21.76 -6.37 4.33
CA PHE A 17 -21.28 -4.99 4.47
C PHE A 17 -19.83 -4.82 4.03
N PHE A 18 -18.92 -5.70 4.48
CA PHE A 18 -17.51 -5.59 4.10
C PHE A 18 -17.26 -5.97 2.64
N GLN A 19 -18.01 -6.91 2.09
CA GLN A 19 -17.94 -7.25 0.67
C GLN A 19 -18.42 -6.08 -0.19
N SER A 20 -19.57 -5.50 0.13
CA SER A 20 -20.11 -4.33 -0.57
C SER A 20 -19.15 -3.13 -0.51
N LYS A 21 -18.57 -2.88 0.67
CA LYS A 21 -17.57 -1.83 0.84
C LYS A 21 -16.32 -2.10 0.01
N TYR A 22 -15.82 -3.33 0.00
CA TYR A 22 -14.68 -3.73 -0.83
C TYR A 22 -14.99 -3.54 -2.32
N ASP A 23 -16.16 -4.00 -2.79
CA ASP A 23 -16.57 -3.89 -4.20
C ASP A 23 -16.62 -2.42 -4.65
N TYR A 24 -17.10 -1.54 -3.78
CA TYR A 24 -17.17 -0.10 -4.05
C TYR A 24 -15.78 0.54 -4.18
N TYR A 25 -14.85 0.19 -3.29
CA TYR A 25 -13.53 0.83 -3.24
C TYR A 25 -12.42 0.07 -3.98
N SER A 26 -12.67 -1.15 -4.47
CA SER A 26 -11.64 -2.03 -5.03
C SER A 26 -10.87 -1.43 -6.20
N SER A 27 -11.56 -0.78 -7.13
CA SER A 27 -10.94 -0.10 -8.28
C SER A 27 -10.12 1.10 -7.87
N PHE A 28 -10.61 1.89 -6.90
CA PHE A 28 -9.88 3.02 -6.34
C PHE A 28 -8.61 2.56 -5.62
N THR A 29 -8.71 1.51 -4.82
CA THR A 29 -7.56 0.92 -4.10
C THR A 29 -6.50 0.41 -5.07
N LEU A 30 -6.92 -0.28 -6.14
CA LEU A 30 -5.99 -0.74 -7.18
C LEU A 30 -5.28 0.43 -7.86
N CYS A 31 -6.02 1.48 -8.22
CA CYS A 31 -5.45 2.69 -8.82
C CYS A 31 -4.45 3.36 -7.87
N LEU A 32 -4.79 3.49 -6.58
CA LEU A 32 -3.93 4.08 -5.56
C LEU A 32 -2.61 3.29 -5.41
N ILE A 33 -2.68 1.96 -5.36
CA ILE A 33 -1.48 1.12 -5.28
C ILE A 33 -0.64 1.26 -6.56
N ALA A 34 -1.27 1.27 -7.74
CA ALA A 34 -0.56 1.45 -9.00
C ALA A 34 0.18 2.80 -9.04
N VAL A 35 -0.48 3.89 -8.65
CA VAL A 35 0.13 5.22 -8.54
C VAL A 35 1.27 5.22 -7.53
N SER A 36 1.09 4.55 -6.40
CA SER A 36 2.14 4.43 -5.37
C SER A 36 3.37 3.66 -5.88
N VAL A 37 3.17 2.60 -6.64
CA VAL A 37 4.28 1.85 -7.29
C VAL A 37 5.00 2.72 -8.32
N CYS A 38 4.26 3.47 -9.16
CA CYS A 38 4.85 4.41 -10.11
C CYS A 38 5.66 5.51 -9.41
N ALA A 39 5.11 6.09 -8.34
CA ALA A 39 5.80 7.08 -7.52
C ALA A 39 7.07 6.48 -6.89
N TYR A 40 6.97 5.26 -6.35
CA TYR A 40 8.12 4.56 -5.78
C TYR A 40 9.24 4.33 -6.81
N LEU A 41 8.89 3.93 -8.02
CA LEU A 41 9.86 3.77 -9.11
C LEU A 41 10.48 5.12 -9.53
N SER A 42 9.69 6.21 -9.55
CA SER A 42 10.21 7.53 -9.92
C SER A 42 11.23 8.08 -8.93
N PHE A 43 11.22 7.67 -7.67
CA PHE A 43 12.26 8.02 -6.71
C PHE A 43 13.67 7.54 -7.11
N PHE A 44 13.78 6.63 -8.07
CA PHE A 44 15.08 6.27 -8.63
C PHE A 44 15.81 7.47 -9.27
N ILE A 45 15.04 8.43 -9.80
CA ILE A 45 15.61 9.67 -10.35
C ILE A 45 16.30 10.46 -9.23
N THR A 46 15.64 10.62 -8.09
CA THR A 46 16.20 11.28 -6.91
C THR A 46 17.40 10.52 -6.36
N ASP A 47 17.38 9.18 -6.39
CA ASP A 47 18.52 8.37 -5.97
C ASP A 47 19.74 8.69 -6.87
N CYS A 48 19.55 8.79 -8.19
CA CYS A 48 20.63 9.16 -9.12
C CYS A 48 21.16 10.58 -8.86
N GLU A 49 20.30 11.52 -8.50
CA GLU A 49 20.69 12.88 -8.12
C GLU A 49 21.55 12.89 -6.86
N ILE A 50 21.15 12.15 -5.81
CA ILE A 50 21.88 12.03 -4.55
C ILE A 50 23.27 11.40 -4.77
N TYR A 51 23.37 10.39 -5.63
CA TYR A 51 24.65 9.77 -5.96
C TYR A 51 25.51 10.59 -6.94
N GLY A 52 24.93 11.57 -7.65
CA GLY A 52 25.58 12.29 -8.74
C GLY A 52 25.96 11.39 -9.94
N ARG A 53 25.41 10.17 -9.99
CA ARG A 53 25.64 9.16 -11.01
C ARG A 53 24.47 8.17 -11.04
N PHE A 54 24.49 7.21 -11.96
CA PHE A 54 23.50 6.12 -11.97
C PHE A 54 23.59 5.30 -10.66
N ALA A 55 22.47 5.23 -9.92
CA ALA A 55 22.39 4.63 -8.58
C ALA A 55 22.19 3.10 -8.66
N TYR A 56 23.23 2.35 -9.04
CA TYR A 56 23.17 0.88 -9.13
C TYR A 56 22.78 0.24 -7.80
N GLU A 57 23.17 0.85 -6.68
CA GLU A 57 22.98 0.36 -5.32
C GLU A 57 21.49 0.27 -4.95
N THR A 58 20.68 1.24 -5.38
CA THR A 58 19.25 1.27 -5.09
C THR A 58 18.40 0.66 -6.20
N LEU A 59 18.96 0.38 -7.38
CA LEU A 59 18.23 -0.13 -8.53
C LEU A 59 17.42 -1.40 -8.20
N LEU A 60 18.04 -2.36 -7.52
CA LEU A 60 17.40 -3.61 -7.19
C LEU A 60 16.19 -3.38 -6.26
N SER A 61 16.34 -2.57 -5.21
CA SER A 61 15.25 -2.25 -4.28
C SER A 61 14.09 -1.57 -4.99
N ARG A 62 14.38 -0.70 -5.98
CA ARG A 62 13.34 -0.01 -6.75
C ARG A 62 12.59 -0.95 -7.71
N VAL A 63 13.30 -1.78 -8.46
CA VAL A 63 12.68 -2.62 -9.50
C VAL A 63 11.93 -3.82 -8.93
N ILE A 64 12.39 -4.37 -7.81
CA ILE A 64 11.81 -5.59 -7.23
C ILE A 64 10.33 -5.45 -6.86
N VAL A 65 9.83 -4.23 -6.61
CA VAL A 65 8.41 -3.95 -6.31
C VAL A 65 7.46 -4.37 -7.43
N VAL A 66 7.95 -4.43 -8.66
CA VAL A 66 7.15 -4.81 -9.84
C VAL A 66 6.63 -6.24 -9.72
N LEU A 67 7.41 -7.15 -9.11
CA LEU A 67 7.01 -8.56 -8.96
C LEU A 67 5.79 -8.73 -8.02
N PRO A 68 5.80 -8.25 -6.77
CA PRO A 68 4.63 -8.35 -5.91
C PRO A 68 3.45 -7.54 -6.44
N PHE A 69 3.68 -6.41 -7.13
CA PHE A 69 2.60 -5.66 -7.77
C PHE A 69 1.93 -6.46 -8.90
N ALA A 70 2.70 -7.12 -9.75
CA ALA A 70 2.15 -7.99 -10.80
C ALA A 70 1.33 -9.14 -10.19
N GLY A 71 1.84 -9.77 -9.11
CA GLY A 71 1.10 -10.78 -8.35
C GLY A 71 -0.21 -10.24 -7.76
N TYR A 72 -0.17 -9.08 -7.13
CA TYR A 72 -1.35 -8.40 -6.59
C TYR A 72 -2.38 -8.08 -7.69
N PHE A 73 -1.94 -7.57 -8.84
CA PHE A 73 -2.80 -7.23 -9.97
C PHE A 73 -3.49 -8.48 -10.55
N ILE A 74 -2.78 -9.59 -10.70
CA ILE A 74 -3.34 -10.87 -11.15
C ILE A 74 -4.36 -11.38 -10.13
N LEU A 75 -4.03 -11.31 -8.83
CA LEU A 75 -4.93 -11.72 -7.76
C LEU A 75 -6.20 -10.88 -7.78
N HIS A 76 -6.09 -9.55 -7.90
CA HIS A 76 -7.23 -8.62 -7.97
C HIS A 76 -8.18 -8.92 -9.15
N LYS A 77 -7.64 -9.37 -10.28
CA LYS A 77 -8.48 -9.79 -11.43
C LYS A 77 -9.21 -11.11 -11.20
N LYS A 78 -8.60 -12.04 -10.47
CA LYS A 78 -9.13 -13.40 -10.30
C LYS A 78 -10.01 -13.55 -9.06
N VAL A 79 -9.74 -12.81 -7.99
CA VAL A 79 -10.36 -12.96 -6.69
C VAL A 79 -11.11 -11.69 -6.32
N LYS A 80 -12.41 -11.86 -6.00
CA LYS A 80 -13.28 -10.76 -5.56
C LYS A 80 -13.65 -10.83 -4.08
N ASP A 81 -13.21 -11.87 -3.37
CA ASP A 81 -13.49 -12.03 -1.94
C ASP A 81 -12.64 -11.03 -1.13
N TYR A 82 -13.34 -10.17 -0.37
CA TYR A 82 -12.70 -9.18 0.50
C TYR A 82 -11.79 -9.80 1.55
N ARG A 83 -12.05 -11.05 1.97
CA ARG A 83 -11.26 -11.74 3.00
C ARG A 83 -9.85 -12.06 2.55
N ILE A 84 -9.65 -12.21 1.24
CA ILE A 84 -8.35 -12.46 0.61
C ILE A 84 -7.74 -11.13 0.17
N MET A 85 -8.55 -10.27 -0.43
CA MET A 85 -8.06 -9.06 -1.06
C MET A 85 -7.64 -7.98 -0.06
N ILE A 86 -8.34 -7.84 1.08
CA ILE A 86 -7.91 -6.87 2.10
C ILE A 86 -6.53 -7.21 2.68
N PRO A 87 -6.27 -8.44 3.18
CA PRO A 87 -4.93 -8.81 3.61
C PRO A 87 -3.86 -8.67 2.51
N ALA A 88 -4.19 -9.02 1.27
CA ALA A 88 -3.26 -8.88 0.14
C ALA A 88 -2.91 -7.40 -0.12
N THR A 89 -3.88 -6.50 0.01
CA THR A 89 -3.67 -5.04 -0.10
C THR A 89 -2.72 -4.55 0.99
N TYR A 90 -2.94 -4.96 2.25
CA TYR A 90 -2.05 -4.58 3.35
C TYR A 90 -0.65 -5.17 3.19
N LEU A 91 -0.53 -6.42 2.73
CA LEU A 91 0.77 -7.02 2.43
C LEU A 91 1.51 -6.20 1.35
N MET A 92 0.82 -5.79 0.30
CA MET A 92 1.41 -4.96 -0.75
C MET A 92 1.89 -3.61 -0.21
N ILE A 93 1.10 -2.95 0.65
CA ILE A 93 1.47 -1.72 1.33
C ILE A 93 2.74 -1.91 2.16
N HIS A 94 2.80 -2.97 2.99
CA HIS A 94 3.98 -3.27 3.79
C HIS A 94 5.22 -3.54 2.94
N ILE A 95 5.09 -4.25 1.82
CA ILE A 95 6.20 -4.48 0.89
C ILE A 95 6.75 -3.14 0.38
N ILE A 96 5.89 -2.21 -0.02
CA ILE A 96 6.33 -0.90 -0.51
C ILE A 96 7.04 -0.12 0.62
N ILE A 97 6.50 -0.13 1.85
CA ILE A 97 7.12 0.54 3.00
C ILE A 97 8.52 -0.05 3.26
N TRP A 98 8.64 -1.38 3.36
CA TRP A 98 9.92 -2.03 3.63
C TRP A 98 10.96 -1.82 2.52
N LEU A 99 10.52 -1.82 1.26
CA LEU A 99 11.41 -1.52 0.14
C LEU A 99 11.85 -0.05 0.16
N THR A 100 10.97 0.87 0.59
CA THR A 100 11.31 2.28 0.77
C THR A 100 12.36 2.45 1.87
N ASP A 101 12.16 1.80 3.02
CA ASP A 101 13.10 1.82 4.13
C ASP A 101 14.45 1.22 3.73
N TRP A 102 14.45 0.10 3.02
CA TRP A 102 15.67 -0.52 2.51
C TRP A 102 16.41 0.40 1.53
N ALA A 103 15.71 0.99 0.55
CA ALA A 103 16.32 1.93 -0.38
C ALA A 103 16.89 3.15 0.35
N THR A 104 16.15 3.71 1.31
CA THR A 104 16.60 4.86 2.11
C THR A 104 17.83 4.51 2.97
N TYR A 105 17.89 3.28 3.48
CA TYR A 105 19.04 2.83 4.28
C TYR A 105 20.34 2.77 3.48
N ILE A 106 20.27 2.45 2.19
CA ILE A 106 21.42 2.36 1.29
C ILE A 106 21.94 3.75 0.87
N LEU A 107 21.06 4.77 0.86
CA LEU A 107 21.43 6.12 0.38
C LEU A 107 22.52 6.77 1.26
N PRO A 108 23.50 7.44 0.64
CA PRO A 108 24.56 8.15 1.38
C PRO A 108 24.04 9.38 2.12
N ASP A 109 23.07 10.11 1.53
CA ASP A 109 22.35 11.22 2.18
C ASP A 109 20.88 10.88 2.41
N ARG A 110 20.58 10.36 3.61
CA ARG A 110 19.24 9.94 4.00
C ARG A 110 18.30 11.11 4.22
N GLN A 111 18.81 12.29 4.55
CA GLN A 111 17.95 13.44 4.91
C GLN A 111 17.10 13.89 3.73
N GLN A 112 17.58 13.77 2.51
CA GLN A 112 16.82 14.11 1.30
C GLN A 112 15.69 13.12 1.01
N ALA A 113 15.83 11.87 1.42
CA ALA A 113 14.84 10.80 1.18
C ALA A 113 13.70 10.77 2.22
N ILE A 114 13.93 11.28 3.44
CA ILE A 114 12.95 11.25 4.54
C ILE A 114 11.61 11.90 4.18
N PRO A 115 11.53 13.10 3.56
CA PRO A 115 10.24 13.69 3.21
C PRO A 115 9.41 12.83 2.24
N GLY A 116 10.06 12.21 1.26
CA GLY A 116 9.39 11.29 0.33
C GLY A 116 8.82 10.07 1.03
N MET A 117 9.57 9.47 1.94
CA MET A 117 9.14 8.35 2.77
C MET A 117 7.93 8.72 3.65
N MET A 118 7.95 9.90 4.28
CA MET A 118 6.82 10.38 5.10
C MET A 118 5.55 10.56 4.28
N ILE A 119 5.65 11.12 3.07
CA ILE A 119 4.50 11.30 2.16
C ILE A 119 3.93 9.94 1.76
N MET A 120 4.78 8.97 1.40
CA MET A 120 4.35 7.61 1.05
C MET A 120 3.62 6.94 2.21
N ASN A 121 4.16 7.01 3.42
CA ASN A 121 3.53 6.45 4.62
C ASN A 121 2.16 7.09 4.89
N LEU A 122 2.05 8.42 4.73
CA LEU A 122 0.78 9.13 4.90
C LEU A 122 -0.27 8.66 3.88
N ILE A 123 0.12 8.49 2.61
CA ILE A 123 -0.78 7.97 1.56
C ILE A 123 -1.29 6.58 1.96
N PHE A 124 -0.44 5.69 2.48
CA PHE A 124 -0.83 4.36 2.89
C PHE A 124 -1.73 4.34 4.12
N VAL A 125 -1.49 5.21 5.09
CA VAL A 125 -2.41 5.40 6.23
C VAL A 125 -3.80 5.77 5.72
N CYS A 126 -3.87 6.68 4.75
CA CYS A 126 -5.15 7.09 4.15
C CYS A 126 -5.81 5.98 3.32
N ALA A 127 -5.05 5.08 2.70
CA ALA A 127 -5.59 3.98 1.89
C ALA A 127 -6.28 2.88 2.73
N GLY A 128 -6.07 2.86 4.04
CA GLY A 128 -6.65 1.86 4.96
C GLY A 128 -8.16 1.93 5.18
N PHE A 129 -8.88 2.83 4.53
CA PHE A 129 -10.30 3.11 4.80
C PHE A 129 -11.27 1.95 4.56
N ALA A 130 -10.91 0.98 3.74
CA ALA A 130 -11.80 -0.13 3.40
C ALA A 130 -11.73 -1.30 4.39
N ALA A 131 -10.74 -1.33 5.30
CA ALA A 131 -10.48 -2.49 6.13
C ALA A 131 -11.20 -2.46 7.49
N PRO A 132 -11.49 -3.63 8.09
CA PRO A 132 -11.81 -3.72 9.50
C PRO A 132 -10.66 -3.18 10.36
N PHE A 133 -10.99 -2.52 11.48
CA PHE A 133 -10.03 -1.89 12.40
C PHE A 133 -8.87 -2.80 12.81
N ARG A 134 -9.12 -4.11 12.99
CA ARG A 134 -8.09 -5.11 13.33
C ARG A 134 -6.93 -5.18 12.33
N TYR A 135 -7.19 -4.93 11.04
CA TYR A 135 -6.13 -4.93 10.01
C TYR A 135 -5.38 -3.60 10.00
N SER A 136 -6.07 -2.50 10.27
CA SER A 136 -5.47 -1.18 10.40
C SER A 136 -4.50 -1.11 11.60
N THR A 137 -4.85 -1.75 12.73
CA THR A 137 -4.01 -1.75 13.95
C THR A 137 -2.72 -2.59 13.78
N ILE A 138 -2.72 -3.61 12.91
CA ILE A 138 -1.53 -4.43 12.64
C ILE A 138 -0.57 -3.70 11.68
N ALA A 139 -1.08 -2.76 10.89
CA ALA A 139 -0.31 -1.99 9.90
C ALA A 139 0.48 -0.82 10.51
N HIS A 140 0.22 -0.50 11.77
CA HIS A 140 0.88 0.55 12.56
C HIS A 140 1.58 -0.04 13.78
#